data_3ee7a7e14c503b5064d0c7eeeabf306c
#
_entry.id   3ee7a7e14c503b5064d0c7eeeabf306c
#
_cell.length_a   1.000
_cell.length_b   1.000
_cell.length_c   1.000
_cell.angle_alpha   90.00
_cell.angle_beta   90.00
_cell.angle_gamma   90.00
#
_symmetry.space_group_name_H-M   'P 1'
#
loop_
_entity.id
_entity.type
_entity.pdbx_description
1 polymer ?
#
loop_
_entity_poly.entity_id
_entity_poly.type
_entity_poly.pdbx_seq_one_letter_code
_entity_poly.pdbx_strand_id
1 'polypeptide(L)'
;QNTLAAMEMNGVKRIVFTSSVAVYGLNKKNPNEDYPKDPFNHYGKSKWLAEMELEKWYQMHPDWNVNILRPTVIFGERNRGNVYNLLKQIAGGKFVMVGKGENKKSMAYVGNIVAFIQFLIENKREGYNVFNYIDKPDFTMNELVSQVSKVLNKHIPARHFPYWLGMSGGY
;
A
#
# COMPACT_ATOMS: atom_id res chain seq x y z
N GLN A 1 -15.03 -0.56 16.34
CA GLN A 1 -15.58 -0.85 17.68
C GLN A 1 -16.50 -2.08 17.64
N ASN A 2 -17.56 -2.13 16.82
CA ASN A 2 -18.49 -3.27 16.78
C ASN A 2 -17.81 -4.62 16.55
N THR A 3 -16.80 -4.69 15.66
CA THR A 3 -16.05 -5.93 15.41
C THR A 3 -15.28 -6.37 16.65
N LEU A 4 -14.63 -5.46 17.37
CA LEU A 4 -13.88 -5.77 18.59
C LEU A 4 -14.79 -6.25 19.71
N ALA A 5 -15.93 -5.58 19.91
CA ALA A 5 -16.94 -6.03 20.87
C ALA A 5 -17.47 -7.43 20.53
N ALA A 6 -17.74 -7.71 19.25
CA ALA A 6 -18.17 -9.04 18.82
C ALA A 6 -17.07 -10.10 19.02
N MET A 7 -15.81 -9.75 18.83
CA MET A 7 -14.68 -10.63 19.10
C MET A 7 -14.60 -10.99 20.58
N GLU A 8 -14.75 -10.01 21.46
CA GLU A 8 -14.74 -10.20 22.90
C GLU A 8 -15.88 -11.11 23.34
N MET A 9 -17.12 -10.83 22.89
CA MET A 9 -18.31 -11.65 23.20
C MET A 9 -18.17 -13.11 22.76
N ASN A 10 -17.41 -13.38 21.70
CA ASN A 10 -17.23 -14.72 21.13
C ASN A 10 -15.86 -15.35 21.47
N GLY A 11 -15.07 -14.75 22.35
CA GLY A 11 -13.76 -15.26 22.77
C GLY A 11 -12.73 -15.30 21.63
N VAL A 12 -12.90 -14.49 20.56
CA VAL A 12 -11.96 -14.40 19.44
C VAL A 12 -10.87 -13.41 19.79
N LYS A 13 -9.67 -13.89 20.06
CA LYS A 13 -8.54 -13.10 20.55
C LYS A 13 -7.50 -12.73 19.50
N ARG A 14 -7.76 -12.98 18.22
CA ARG A 14 -6.81 -12.68 17.14
C ARG A 14 -7.45 -11.87 16.04
N ILE A 15 -6.72 -10.86 15.57
CA ILE A 15 -7.13 -10.04 14.44
C ILE A 15 -5.93 -9.70 13.56
N VAL A 16 -6.12 -9.79 12.26
CA VAL A 16 -5.24 -9.18 11.25
C VAL A 16 -6.02 -8.05 10.59
N PHE A 17 -5.57 -6.83 10.78
CA PHE A 17 -6.21 -5.64 10.24
C PHE A 17 -5.43 -5.08 9.06
N THR A 18 -6.07 -4.99 7.91
CA THR A 18 -5.48 -4.35 6.72
C THR A 18 -5.67 -2.84 6.79
N SER A 19 -4.63 -2.15 7.21
CA SER A 19 -4.50 -0.69 7.19
C SER A 19 -3.94 -0.20 5.85
N SER A 20 -3.11 0.84 5.85
CA SER A 20 -2.47 1.38 4.65
C SER A 20 -1.29 2.28 5.01
N VAL A 21 -0.27 2.38 4.15
CA VAL A 21 0.78 3.41 4.27
C VAL A 21 0.24 4.84 4.14
N ALA A 22 -1.01 5.03 3.71
CA ALA A 22 -1.68 6.34 3.68
C ALA A 22 -1.81 7.01 5.06
N VAL A 23 -1.61 6.27 6.15
CA VAL A 23 -1.54 6.81 7.52
C VAL A 23 -0.36 7.74 7.74
N TYR A 24 0.71 7.62 6.95
CA TYR A 24 1.90 8.46 7.06
C TYR A 24 1.78 9.82 6.36
N GLY A 25 0.80 9.98 5.45
CA GLY A 25 0.62 11.18 4.65
C GLY A 25 1.48 11.21 3.38
N LEU A 26 1.63 12.41 2.81
CA LEU A 26 2.33 12.62 1.53
C LEU A 26 3.82 12.96 1.74
N ASN A 27 4.62 12.73 0.68
CA ASN A 27 6.01 13.15 0.59
C ASN A 27 6.94 12.63 1.71
N LYS A 28 6.63 11.48 2.27
CA LYS A 28 7.47 10.82 3.28
C LYS A 28 8.46 9.89 2.58
N LYS A 29 9.75 9.98 2.99
CA LYS A 29 10.81 9.11 2.45
C LYS A 29 10.98 7.88 3.34
N ASN A 30 10.65 6.71 2.82
CA ASN A 30 10.84 5.41 3.47
C ASN A 30 10.39 5.38 4.96
N PRO A 31 9.13 5.73 5.26
CA PRO A 31 8.66 5.69 6.64
C PRO A 31 8.68 4.25 7.16
N ASN A 32 9.28 4.05 8.33
CA ASN A 32 9.16 2.81 9.09
C ASN A 32 7.86 2.80 9.91
N GLU A 33 7.59 1.72 10.61
CA GLU A 33 6.36 1.52 11.37
C GLU A 33 6.16 2.54 12.51
N ASP A 34 7.25 3.04 13.07
CA ASP A 34 7.25 4.05 14.16
C ASP A 34 7.12 5.48 13.66
N TYR A 35 7.22 5.69 12.35
CA TYR A 35 7.15 7.02 11.77
C TYR A 35 5.85 7.75 12.17
N PRO A 36 5.88 9.06 12.48
CA PRO A 36 4.70 9.84 12.84
C PRO A 36 3.58 9.73 11.80
N LYS A 37 2.33 9.57 12.27
CA LYS A 37 1.14 9.45 11.42
C LYS A 37 0.58 10.84 11.15
N ASP A 38 0.41 11.15 9.85
CA ASP A 38 -0.02 12.46 9.36
C ASP A 38 -0.89 12.29 8.09
N PRO A 39 -2.05 11.59 8.22
CA PRO A 39 -2.88 11.25 7.07
C PRO A 39 -3.48 12.51 6.42
N PHE A 40 -3.24 12.68 5.12
CA PHE A 40 -3.67 13.86 4.37
C PHE A 40 -5.13 13.79 3.87
N ASN A 41 -5.75 12.61 3.87
CA ASN A 41 -7.12 12.40 3.38
C ASN A 41 -7.98 11.58 4.35
N HIS A 42 -9.29 11.57 4.10
CA HIS A 42 -10.26 10.84 4.94
C HIS A 42 -10.00 9.33 5.00
N TYR A 43 -9.51 8.73 3.90
CA TYR A 43 -9.16 7.31 3.89
C TYR A 43 -8.01 7.00 4.85
N GLY A 44 -6.88 7.70 4.72
CA GLY A 44 -5.74 7.53 5.63
C GLY A 44 -6.13 7.80 7.08
N LYS A 45 -6.94 8.86 7.32
CA LYS A 45 -7.44 9.20 8.66
C LYS A 45 -8.32 8.09 9.23
N SER A 46 -9.22 7.50 8.45
CA SER A 46 -10.09 6.42 8.92
C SER A 46 -9.28 5.16 9.28
N LYS A 47 -8.24 4.84 8.51
CA LYS A 47 -7.33 3.74 8.81
C LYS A 47 -6.53 4.00 10.10
N TRP A 48 -6.00 5.20 10.27
CA TRP A 48 -5.29 5.58 11.48
C TRP A 48 -6.19 5.53 12.73
N LEU A 49 -7.41 6.05 12.66
CA LEU A 49 -8.35 5.96 13.77
C LEU A 49 -8.69 4.50 14.14
N ALA A 50 -8.80 3.61 13.15
CA ALA A 50 -9.02 2.20 13.41
C ALA A 50 -7.81 1.53 14.09
N GLU A 51 -6.58 1.88 13.72
CA GLU A 51 -5.37 1.41 14.40
C GLU A 51 -5.34 1.87 15.88
N MET A 52 -5.70 3.13 16.15
CA MET A 52 -5.78 3.65 17.53
C MET A 52 -6.82 2.88 18.38
N GLU A 53 -7.94 2.49 17.79
CA GLU A 53 -8.94 1.67 18.49
C GLU A 53 -8.39 0.26 18.78
N LEU A 54 -7.67 -0.35 17.83
CA LEU A 54 -7.01 -1.65 18.03
C LEU A 54 -5.94 -1.58 19.12
N GLU A 55 -5.16 -0.50 19.16
CA GLU A 55 -4.14 -0.29 20.19
C GLU A 55 -4.76 -0.18 21.58
N LYS A 56 -5.85 0.62 21.73
CA LYS A 56 -6.59 0.73 23.00
C LYS A 56 -7.14 -0.62 23.45
N TRP A 57 -7.74 -1.41 22.55
CA TRP A 57 -8.24 -2.73 22.86
C TRP A 57 -7.13 -3.67 23.29
N TYR A 58 -5.97 -3.63 22.64
CA TYR A 58 -4.81 -4.42 23.04
C TYR A 58 -4.31 -4.03 24.44
N GLN A 59 -4.28 -2.74 24.77
CA GLN A 59 -3.89 -2.28 26.11
C GLN A 59 -4.82 -2.82 27.21
N MET A 60 -6.12 -2.98 26.93
CA MET A 60 -7.09 -3.58 27.84
C MET A 60 -7.06 -5.12 27.84
N HIS A 61 -6.59 -5.71 26.76
CA HIS A 61 -6.55 -7.16 26.53
C HIS A 61 -5.16 -7.61 26.05
N PRO A 62 -4.12 -7.61 26.90
CA PRO A 62 -2.75 -7.89 26.49
C PRO A 62 -2.50 -9.34 26.07
N ASP A 63 -3.46 -10.22 26.31
CA ASP A 63 -3.49 -11.62 25.83
C ASP A 63 -4.04 -11.77 24.41
N TRP A 64 -4.42 -10.67 23.75
CA TRP A 64 -4.85 -10.66 22.36
C TRP A 64 -3.69 -10.55 21.39
N ASN A 65 -3.90 -11.06 20.19
CA ASN A 65 -2.95 -10.97 19.10
C ASN A 65 -3.47 -10.03 18.03
N VAL A 66 -2.88 -8.85 17.95
CA VAL A 66 -3.26 -7.80 17.01
C VAL A 66 -2.14 -7.61 16.01
N ASN A 67 -2.40 -7.92 14.74
CA ASN A 67 -1.46 -7.71 13.65
C ASN A 67 -2.04 -6.67 12.69
N ILE A 68 -1.34 -5.57 12.51
CA ILE A 68 -1.71 -4.48 11.61
C ILE A 68 -0.79 -4.52 10.39
N LEU A 69 -1.39 -4.61 9.21
CA LEU A 69 -0.69 -4.60 7.94
C LEU A 69 -0.96 -3.28 7.21
N ARG A 70 0.10 -2.52 6.91
CA ARG A 70 0.05 -1.26 6.15
C ARG A 70 0.61 -1.51 4.74
N PRO A 71 -0.18 -2.00 3.80
CA PRO A 71 0.30 -2.20 2.44
C PRO A 71 0.46 -0.88 1.71
N THR A 72 1.38 -0.87 0.75
CA THR A 72 1.47 0.14 -0.30
C THR A 72 0.33 -0.02 -1.31
N VAL A 73 0.43 0.56 -2.50
CA VAL A 73 -0.63 0.43 -3.52
C VAL A 73 -0.76 -1.03 -3.94
N ILE A 74 -1.91 -1.64 -3.65
CA ILE A 74 -2.18 -3.03 -4.00
C ILE A 74 -2.56 -3.16 -5.47
N PHE A 75 -2.02 -4.19 -6.14
CA PHE A 75 -2.39 -4.56 -7.49
C PHE A 75 -2.53 -6.08 -7.62
N GLY A 76 -3.20 -6.52 -8.67
CA GLY A 76 -3.37 -7.94 -8.98
C GLY A 76 -4.47 -8.15 -10.02
N GLU A 77 -4.74 -9.41 -10.34
CA GLU A 77 -5.74 -9.82 -11.32
C GLU A 77 -7.11 -9.29 -10.92
N ARG A 78 -7.86 -8.81 -11.89
CA ARG A 78 -9.21 -8.25 -11.76
C ARG A 78 -9.31 -6.93 -10.97
N ASN A 79 -8.20 -6.44 -10.40
CA ASN A 79 -8.18 -5.12 -9.75
C ASN A 79 -8.01 -4.03 -10.82
N ARG A 80 -9.02 -3.18 -11.01
CA ARG A 80 -9.00 -2.05 -11.96
C ARG A 80 -8.64 -0.70 -11.28
N GLY A 81 -7.83 -0.76 -10.23
CA GLY A 81 -7.37 0.44 -9.51
C GLY A 81 -6.26 1.22 -10.23
N ASN A 82 -5.57 2.08 -9.48
CA ASN A 82 -4.57 3.01 -10.00
C ASN A 82 -3.42 2.34 -10.77
N VAL A 83 -2.93 1.19 -10.28
CA VAL A 83 -1.85 0.45 -10.96
C VAL A 83 -2.32 -0.11 -12.29
N TYR A 84 -3.53 -0.68 -12.34
CA TYR A 84 -4.12 -1.15 -13.60
C TYR A 84 -4.21 0.00 -14.63
N ASN A 85 -4.72 1.16 -14.21
CA ASN A 85 -4.86 2.30 -15.10
C ASN A 85 -3.50 2.80 -15.62
N LEU A 86 -2.49 2.82 -14.76
CA LEU A 86 -1.11 3.15 -15.13
C LEU A 86 -0.57 2.16 -16.16
N LEU A 87 -0.65 0.86 -15.87
CA LEU A 87 -0.17 -0.19 -16.78
C LEU A 87 -0.92 -0.18 -18.13
N LYS A 88 -2.23 0.07 -18.10
CA LYS A 88 -3.06 0.22 -19.32
C LYS A 88 -2.61 1.42 -20.17
N GLN A 89 -2.31 2.55 -19.56
CA GLN A 89 -1.77 3.72 -20.27
C GLN A 89 -0.41 3.44 -20.89
N ILE A 90 0.48 2.78 -20.14
CA ILE A 90 1.80 2.38 -20.64
C ILE A 90 1.65 1.41 -21.82
N ALA A 91 0.89 0.34 -21.65
CA ALA A 91 0.65 -0.68 -22.69
C ALA A 91 0.01 -0.11 -23.96
N GLY A 92 -0.86 0.87 -23.80
CA GLY A 92 -1.52 1.59 -24.89
C GLY A 92 -0.65 2.64 -25.59
N GLY A 93 0.59 2.86 -25.14
CA GLY A 93 1.49 3.90 -25.67
C GLY A 93 1.02 5.33 -25.44
N LYS A 94 0.05 5.52 -24.52
CA LYS A 94 -0.52 6.84 -24.16
C LYS A 94 0.11 7.43 -22.91
N PHE A 95 0.97 6.68 -22.27
CA PHE A 95 1.65 7.13 -21.06
C PHE A 95 2.66 8.22 -21.37
N VAL A 96 2.58 9.31 -20.61
CA VAL A 96 3.49 10.43 -20.68
C VAL A 96 4.20 10.55 -19.35
N MET A 97 5.52 10.53 -19.38
CA MET A 97 6.36 10.65 -18.20
C MET A 97 6.68 12.11 -17.93
N VAL A 98 6.30 12.60 -16.75
CA VAL A 98 6.68 13.95 -16.31
C VAL A 98 8.04 13.86 -15.60
N GLY A 99 9.02 14.62 -16.09
CA GLY A 99 10.39 14.60 -15.57
C GLY A 99 11.22 13.42 -16.08
N LYS A 100 12.24 13.04 -15.31
CA LYS A 100 13.24 12.03 -15.71
C LYS A 100 12.80 10.58 -15.57
N GLY A 101 11.65 10.31 -14.92
CA GLY A 101 11.16 8.95 -14.69
C GLY A 101 11.97 8.14 -13.67
N GLU A 102 12.75 8.81 -12.84
CA GLU A 102 13.56 8.20 -11.77
C GLU A 102 12.78 7.99 -10.46
N ASN A 103 11.58 8.57 -10.37
CA ASN A 103 10.70 8.38 -9.22
C ASN A 103 10.27 6.92 -9.09
N LYS A 104 10.38 6.39 -7.87
CA LYS A 104 10.02 5.00 -7.57
C LYS A 104 8.52 4.84 -7.30
N LYS A 105 7.98 3.73 -7.75
CA LYS A 105 6.60 3.31 -7.50
C LYS A 105 6.61 2.10 -6.60
N SER A 106 6.24 2.31 -5.34
CA SER A 106 6.07 1.23 -4.37
C SER A 106 4.72 0.55 -4.58
N MET A 107 4.74 -0.76 -4.79
CA MET A 107 3.55 -1.57 -5.07
C MET A 107 3.58 -2.86 -4.27
N ALA A 108 2.40 -3.48 -4.09
CA ALA A 108 2.24 -4.75 -3.42
C ALA A 108 1.30 -5.66 -4.23
N TYR A 109 1.78 -6.82 -4.63
CA TYR A 109 0.96 -7.82 -5.33
C TYR A 109 -0.01 -8.48 -4.35
N VAL A 110 -1.29 -8.57 -4.72
CA VAL A 110 -2.34 -9.08 -3.85
C VAL A 110 -2.08 -10.50 -3.36
N GLY A 111 -1.52 -11.37 -4.22
CA GLY A 111 -1.17 -12.74 -3.85
C GLY A 111 -0.12 -12.81 -2.72
N ASN A 112 0.88 -11.94 -2.77
CA ASN A 112 1.90 -11.85 -1.72
C ASN A 112 1.32 -11.31 -0.40
N ILE A 113 0.40 -10.35 -0.48
CA ILE A 113 -0.33 -9.84 0.71
C ILE A 113 -1.14 -10.97 1.36
N VAL A 114 -1.87 -11.75 0.55
CA VAL A 114 -2.67 -12.89 1.05
C VAL A 114 -1.76 -13.93 1.71
N ALA A 115 -0.63 -14.28 1.08
CA ALA A 115 0.34 -15.19 1.66
C ALA A 115 0.91 -14.67 2.99
N PHE A 116 1.19 -13.36 3.09
CA PHE A 116 1.67 -12.77 4.33
C PHE A 116 0.59 -12.75 5.42
N ILE A 117 -0.67 -12.46 5.09
CA ILE A 117 -1.80 -12.56 6.03
C ILE A 117 -1.93 -14.00 6.53
N GLN A 118 -1.87 -14.99 5.63
CA GLN A 118 -1.90 -16.40 6.00
C GLN A 118 -0.74 -16.76 6.94
N PHE A 119 0.47 -16.31 6.63
CA PHE A 119 1.64 -16.48 7.51
C PHE A 119 1.39 -15.90 8.91
N LEU A 120 0.82 -14.71 9.04
CA LEU A 120 0.51 -14.09 10.33
C LEU A 120 -0.54 -14.89 11.13
N ILE A 121 -1.51 -15.49 10.43
CA ILE A 121 -2.56 -16.33 11.05
C ILE A 121 -1.97 -17.65 11.55
N GLU A 122 -1.18 -18.32 10.71
CA GLU A 122 -0.62 -19.66 11.00
C GLU A 122 0.48 -19.61 12.07
N ASN A 123 1.36 -18.62 12.02
CA ASN A 123 2.50 -18.50 12.94
C ASN A 123 2.13 -17.92 14.30
N LYS A 124 0.84 -17.63 14.54
CA LYS A 124 0.31 -17.23 15.86
C LYS A 124 1.15 -16.13 16.54
N ARG A 125 1.65 -15.18 15.74
CA ARG A 125 2.49 -14.11 16.30
C ARG A 125 1.75 -13.37 17.41
N GLU A 126 2.32 -13.40 18.60
CA GLU A 126 1.71 -12.85 19.80
C GLU A 126 1.91 -11.34 19.90
N GLY A 127 1.02 -10.69 20.64
CA GLY A 127 1.12 -9.29 20.97
C GLY A 127 0.58 -8.34 19.89
N TYR A 128 0.99 -7.09 20.00
CA TYR A 128 0.64 -6.02 19.07
C TYR A 128 1.77 -5.81 18.07
N ASN A 129 1.50 -6.06 16.81
CA ASN A 129 2.51 -5.97 15.75
C ASN A 129 2.00 -5.10 14.59
N VAL A 130 2.86 -4.25 14.07
CA VAL A 130 2.60 -3.43 12.89
C VAL A 130 3.63 -3.73 11.81
N PHE A 131 3.20 -3.83 10.57
CA PHE A 131 4.05 -4.14 9.42
C PHE A 131 3.74 -3.22 8.26
N ASN A 132 4.73 -2.52 7.75
CA ASN A 132 4.68 -1.96 6.42
C ASN A 132 4.89 -3.08 5.38
N TYR A 133 4.03 -3.14 4.37
CA TYR A 133 4.15 -4.16 3.34
C TYR A 133 4.40 -3.55 1.95
N ILE A 134 5.44 -4.03 1.32
CA ILE A 134 5.89 -3.60 0.00
C ILE A 134 6.63 -4.75 -0.68
N ASP A 135 6.37 -4.99 -1.95
CA ASP A 135 7.19 -5.90 -2.75
C ASP A 135 8.46 -5.20 -3.21
N LYS A 136 9.59 -5.87 -3.07
CA LYS A 136 10.90 -5.39 -3.52
C LYS A 136 11.38 -6.17 -4.75
N PRO A 137 12.15 -5.52 -5.65
CA PRO A 137 12.59 -4.11 -5.61
C PRO A 137 11.50 -3.12 -6.03
N ASP A 138 11.60 -1.86 -5.54
CA ASP A 138 10.77 -0.76 -6.06
C ASP A 138 11.23 -0.41 -7.48
N PHE A 139 10.32 -0.39 -8.43
CA PHE A 139 10.61 0.05 -9.78
C PHE A 139 10.59 1.58 -9.91
N THR A 140 11.57 2.13 -10.61
CA THR A 140 11.45 3.46 -11.19
C THR A 140 10.38 3.44 -12.29
N MET A 141 9.86 4.61 -12.65
CA MET A 141 8.89 4.70 -13.76
C MET A 141 9.52 4.25 -15.09
N ASN A 142 10.81 4.52 -15.30
CA ASN A 142 11.54 4.04 -16.50
C ASN A 142 11.60 2.50 -16.52
N GLU A 143 11.98 1.88 -15.41
CA GLU A 143 12.02 0.41 -15.30
C GLU A 143 10.65 -0.21 -15.51
N LEU A 144 9.58 0.41 -14.94
CA LEU A 144 8.21 -0.06 -15.12
C LEU A 144 7.78 -0.05 -16.60
N VAL A 145 8.03 1.04 -17.32
CA VAL A 145 7.77 1.13 -18.76
C VAL A 145 8.56 0.09 -19.52
N SER A 146 9.84 -0.08 -19.20
CA SER A 146 10.72 -1.10 -19.82
C SER A 146 10.20 -2.51 -19.59
N GLN A 147 9.79 -2.85 -18.37
CA GLN A 147 9.22 -4.17 -18.06
C GLN A 147 7.92 -4.44 -18.82
N VAL A 148 7.01 -3.47 -18.88
CA VAL A 148 5.77 -3.61 -19.66
C VAL A 148 6.07 -3.80 -21.15
N SER A 149 7.02 -3.02 -21.71
CA SER A 149 7.47 -3.16 -23.11
C SER A 149 7.99 -4.56 -23.38
N LYS A 150 8.83 -5.08 -22.49
CA LYS A 150 9.46 -6.40 -22.59
C LYS A 150 8.41 -7.54 -22.51
N VAL A 151 7.51 -7.47 -21.52
CA VAL A 151 6.46 -8.50 -21.34
C VAL A 151 5.49 -8.55 -22.51
N LEU A 152 5.13 -7.38 -23.07
CA LEU A 152 4.22 -7.30 -24.22
C LEU A 152 4.93 -7.52 -25.58
N ASN A 153 6.25 -7.72 -25.58
CA ASN A 153 7.08 -7.78 -26.79
C ASN A 153 6.76 -6.65 -27.78
N LYS A 154 6.63 -5.43 -27.23
CA LYS A 154 6.20 -4.25 -27.98
C LYS A 154 7.08 -3.05 -27.61
N HIS A 155 7.58 -2.33 -28.61
CA HIS A 155 8.27 -1.07 -28.36
C HIS A 155 7.26 -0.03 -27.83
N ILE A 156 7.46 0.42 -26.58
CA ILE A 156 6.66 1.46 -25.94
C ILE A 156 7.55 2.70 -25.78
N PRO A 157 7.29 3.78 -26.53
CA PRO A 157 8.12 4.98 -26.42
C PRO A 157 7.91 5.64 -25.06
N ALA A 158 9.01 5.86 -24.34
CA ALA A 158 9.02 6.67 -23.13
C ALA A 158 9.00 8.16 -23.51
N ARG A 159 7.82 8.74 -23.62
CA ARG A 159 7.68 10.18 -23.91
C ARG A 159 7.89 10.97 -22.63
N HIS A 160 8.96 11.73 -22.55
CA HIS A 160 9.27 12.59 -21.42
C HIS A 160 8.80 14.01 -21.68
N PHE A 161 8.06 14.57 -20.71
CA PHE A 161 7.74 15.97 -20.68
C PHE A 161 8.53 16.68 -19.58
N PRO A 162 9.09 17.86 -19.88
CA PRO A 162 9.75 18.66 -18.85
C PRO A 162 8.82 18.93 -17.65
N TYR A 163 9.40 18.92 -16.45
CA TYR A 163 8.65 19.05 -15.20
C TYR A 163 7.79 20.34 -15.15
N TRP A 164 8.30 21.45 -15.71
CA TRP A 164 7.60 22.73 -15.74
C TRP A 164 6.32 22.72 -16.59
N LEU A 165 6.25 21.90 -17.65
CA LEU A 165 5.03 21.70 -18.43
C LEU A 165 3.98 20.87 -17.70
N GLY A 166 4.40 19.94 -16.83
CA GLY A 166 3.49 19.14 -15.99
C GLY A 166 2.80 19.97 -14.90
N MET A 167 3.46 21.02 -14.42
CA MET A 167 2.89 21.92 -13.42
C MET A 167 1.85 22.90 -13.99
N SER A 168 1.92 23.24 -15.27
CA SER A 168 0.97 24.17 -15.90
C SER A 168 -0.36 23.53 -16.35
N GLY A 169 -0.43 22.19 -16.38
CA GLY A 169 -1.64 21.43 -16.76
C GLY A 169 -2.46 20.87 -15.58
N GLY A 170 -2.12 21.22 -14.36
CA GLY A 170 -2.72 20.70 -13.12
C GLY A 170 -3.57 21.71 -12.34
N TYR A 171 -4.31 22.59 -13.05
CA TYR A 171 -5.35 23.44 -12.47
C TYR A 171 -6.70 23.08 -13.06
#